data_dc9736d056ed08cc7efca57658064421
#
_entry.id   dc9736d056ed08cc7efca57658064421
#
_cell.length_a   1.000
_cell.length_b   1.000
_cell.length_c   1.000
_cell.angle_alpha   90.00
_cell.angle_beta   90.00
_cell.angle_gamma   90.00
#
_symmetry.space_group_name_H-M   'P 1'
#
loop_
_entity.id
_entity.type
_entity.pdbx_description
1 polymer ?
#
loop_
_entity_poly.entity_id
_entity_poly.type
_entity_poly.pdbx_seq_one_letter_code
_entity_poly.pdbx_strand_id
1 'polypeptide(L)'
;MSDIQRLKDIACQIRRDILRMVTMAKSGHPGGSLSSTDVVTALYFSKMKHDPKNWDRSGKGFDMFFLSCGHESPLLYSALARSGYFPVSELATFRKIGSRLQGHPATDTNLPGVFEASGSLGQGLSVAVGAALGKKISKDPNKVYCLV
;
A
#
# COMPACT_ATOMS: atom_id res chain seq x y z
N MET A 1 13.37 14.79 17.35
CA MET A 1 13.59 13.40 16.87
C MET A 1 14.12 13.50 15.44
N SER A 2 15.20 12.79 15.09
CA SER A 2 15.68 12.82 13.70
C SER A 2 14.63 12.21 12.78
N ASP A 3 14.60 12.61 11.50
CA ASP A 3 13.63 12.08 10.52
C ASP A 3 13.77 10.56 10.35
N ILE A 4 15.00 10.06 10.42
CA ILE A 4 15.30 8.62 10.40
C ILE A 4 14.68 7.89 11.60
N GLN A 5 14.75 8.45 12.80
CA GLN A 5 14.17 7.80 13.98
C GLN A 5 12.65 7.72 13.88
N ARG A 6 12.00 8.77 13.39
CA ARG A 6 10.56 8.76 13.12
C ARG A 6 10.17 7.66 12.13
N LEU A 7 10.93 7.48 11.03
CA LEU A 7 10.68 6.43 10.06
C LEU A 7 10.88 5.02 10.65
N LYS A 8 11.90 4.82 11.47
CA LYS A 8 12.12 3.56 12.20
C LYS A 8 10.96 3.22 13.14
N ASP A 9 10.42 4.20 13.85
CA ASP A 9 9.29 4.00 14.76
C ASP A 9 8.02 3.63 13.98
N ILE A 10 7.77 4.27 12.84
CA ILE A 10 6.65 3.93 11.94
C ILE A 10 6.83 2.52 11.38
N ALA A 11 8.01 2.18 10.88
CA ALA A 11 8.30 0.84 10.36
C ALA A 11 8.10 -0.25 11.42
N CYS A 12 8.49 0.03 12.66
CA CYS A 12 8.24 -0.87 13.79
C CYS A 12 6.73 -1.07 14.02
N GLN A 13 5.92 0.00 13.95
CA GLN A 13 4.47 -0.11 14.10
C GLN A 13 3.82 -0.86 12.93
N ILE A 14 4.27 -0.63 11.70
CA ILE A 14 3.79 -1.38 10.52
C ILE A 14 4.08 -2.87 10.69
N ARG A 15 5.27 -3.26 11.13
CA ARG A 15 5.60 -4.67 11.42
C ARG A 15 4.69 -5.28 12.48
N ARG A 16 4.37 -4.53 13.54
CA ARG A 16 3.41 -4.99 14.56
C ARG A 16 2.01 -5.20 13.99
N ASP A 17 1.55 -4.30 13.11
CA ASP A 17 0.24 -4.44 12.46
C ASP A 17 0.20 -5.64 11.52
N ILE A 18 1.26 -5.88 10.73
CA ILE A 18 1.40 -7.06 9.88
C ILE A 18 1.22 -8.34 10.71
N LEU A 19 1.99 -8.46 11.80
CA LEU A 19 1.91 -9.64 12.67
C LEU A 19 0.53 -9.80 13.30
N ARG A 20 -0.10 -8.72 13.78
CA ARG A 20 -1.45 -8.75 14.33
C ARG A 20 -2.48 -9.21 13.31
N MET A 21 -2.46 -8.64 12.10
CA MET A 21 -3.38 -9.01 11.02
C MET A 21 -3.26 -10.49 10.66
N VAL A 22 -2.04 -10.96 10.39
CA VAL A 22 -1.78 -12.35 9.97
C VAL A 22 -2.12 -13.34 11.08
N THR A 23 -1.76 -13.03 12.34
CA THR A 23 -2.05 -13.89 13.50
C THR A 23 -3.55 -13.99 13.76
N MET A 24 -4.26 -12.86 13.74
CA MET A 24 -5.72 -12.83 13.98
C MET A 24 -6.50 -13.53 12.86
N ALA A 25 -6.06 -13.39 11.63
CA ALA A 25 -6.67 -14.07 10.47
C ALA A 25 -6.27 -15.55 10.38
N LYS A 26 -5.25 -16.00 11.12
CA LYS A 26 -4.62 -17.34 10.99
C LYS A 26 -4.23 -17.64 9.54
N SER A 27 -3.95 -16.59 8.76
CA SER A 27 -3.71 -16.69 7.32
C SER A 27 -3.02 -15.43 6.82
N GLY A 28 -2.07 -15.56 5.88
CA GLY A 28 -1.36 -14.44 5.27
C GLY A 28 0.12 -14.76 5.02
N HIS A 29 0.83 -13.76 4.50
CA HIS A 29 2.23 -13.88 4.08
C HIS A 29 3.09 -12.86 4.84
N PRO A 30 3.60 -13.21 6.03
CA PRO A 30 4.36 -12.24 6.83
C PRO A 30 5.78 -11.97 6.29
N GLY A 31 6.42 -12.95 5.63
CA GLY A 31 7.82 -12.85 5.21
C GLY A 31 8.10 -11.64 4.33
N GLY A 32 7.52 -11.57 3.14
CA GLY A 32 7.68 -10.45 2.21
C GLY A 32 7.19 -9.13 2.82
N SER A 33 6.01 -9.16 3.48
CA SER A 33 5.46 -7.98 4.16
C SER A 33 6.44 -7.36 5.18
N LEU A 34 7.12 -8.18 5.99
CA LEU A 34 8.11 -7.71 6.96
C LEU A 34 9.40 -7.23 6.27
N SER A 35 9.82 -7.92 5.22
CA SER A 35 11.04 -7.63 4.45
C SER A 35 10.95 -6.26 3.77
N SER A 36 9.85 -5.97 3.10
CA SER A 36 9.64 -4.74 2.32
C SER A 36 9.22 -3.53 3.18
N THR A 37 9.04 -3.70 4.50
CA THR A 37 8.47 -2.67 5.38
C THR A 37 9.26 -1.36 5.36
N ASP A 38 10.60 -1.39 5.41
CA ASP A 38 11.40 -0.17 5.48
C ASP A 38 11.31 0.64 4.18
N VAL A 39 11.32 -0.04 3.02
CA VAL A 39 11.18 0.60 1.70
C VAL A 39 9.81 1.27 1.58
N VAL A 40 8.73 0.56 1.90
CA VAL A 40 7.37 1.11 1.81
C VAL A 40 7.15 2.23 2.83
N THR A 41 7.73 2.12 4.03
CA THR A 41 7.70 3.20 5.02
C THR A 41 8.39 4.45 4.49
N ALA A 42 9.58 4.32 3.91
CA ALA A 42 10.30 5.46 3.34
C ALA A 42 9.52 6.11 2.18
N LEU A 43 8.86 5.30 1.35
CA LEU A 43 8.01 5.81 0.26
C LEU A 43 6.83 6.62 0.82
N TYR A 44 5.97 6.02 1.63
CA TYR A 44 4.73 6.65 2.09
C TYR A 44 4.94 7.81 3.06
N PHE A 45 5.98 7.77 3.90
CA PHE A 45 6.14 8.75 4.98
C PHE A 45 7.25 9.78 4.76
N SER A 46 7.99 9.67 3.63
CA SER A 46 9.06 10.63 3.32
C SER A 46 9.16 11.01 1.85
N LYS A 47 8.91 10.09 0.91
CA LYS A 47 9.23 10.30 -0.50
C LYS A 47 8.05 10.66 -1.37
N MET A 48 6.94 9.95 -1.23
CA MET A 48 5.77 10.09 -2.10
C MET A 48 4.97 11.34 -1.78
N LYS A 49 4.49 11.99 -2.82
CA LYS A 49 3.50 13.06 -2.76
C LYS A 49 2.12 12.42 -2.91
N HIS A 50 1.44 12.18 -1.82
CA HIS A 50 0.10 11.61 -1.82
C HIS A 50 -0.82 12.39 -0.87
N ASP A 51 -2.12 12.36 -1.15
CA ASP A 51 -3.13 13.03 -0.33
C ASP A 51 -4.26 12.04 0.02
N PRO A 52 -4.23 11.45 1.24
CA PRO A 52 -5.24 10.50 1.67
C PRO A 52 -6.65 11.07 1.74
N LYS A 53 -6.80 12.39 1.98
CA LYS A 53 -8.11 13.06 2.13
C LYS A 53 -8.79 13.34 0.80
N ASN A 54 -7.98 13.64 -0.23
CA ASN A 54 -8.47 13.93 -1.57
C ASN A 54 -8.08 12.83 -2.57
N TRP A 55 -7.98 11.58 -2.07
CA TRP A 55 -7.61 10.47 -2.92
C TRP A 55 -8.63 10.25 -4.04
N ASP A 56 -8.13 10.12 -5.25
CA ASP A 56 -8.88 9.77 -6.44
C ASP A 56 -8.20 8.62 -7.18
N ARG A 57 -8.99 7.66 -7.63
CA ARG A 57 -8.51 6.48 -8.35
C ARG A 57 -7.81 6.80 -9.67
N SER A 58 -8.06 7.95 -10.28
CA SER A 58 -7.34 8.38 -11.49
C SER A 58 -5.85 8.62 -11.22
N GLY A 59 -5.45 8.83 -9.97
CA GLY A 59 -4.07 9.14 -9.59
C GLY A 59 -3.58 10.50 -10.06
N LYS A 60 -4.48 11.37 -10.56
CA LYS A 60 -4.12 12.68 -11.07
C LYS A 60 -3.69 13.61 -9.93
N GLY A 61 -2.53 14.23 -10.09
CA GLY A 61 -2.04 15.24 -9.14
C GLY A 61 -1.25 14.71 -7.96
N PHE A 62 -1.04 13.39 -7.84
CA PHE A 62 -0.21 12.78 -6.80
C PHE A 62 0.52 11.53 -7.29
N ASP A 63 1.50 11.08 -6.52
CA ASP A 63 2.26 9.87 -6.83
C ASP A 63 1.38 8.62 -6.62
N MET A 64 1.63 7.59 -7.42
CA MET A 64 0.91 6.31 -7.34
C MET A 64 1.86 5.21 -6.87
N PHE A 65 1.35 4.29 -6.05
CA PHE A 65 2.07 3.09 -5.62
C PHE A 65 1.32 1.84 -6.06
N PHE A 66 2.04 0.92 -6.68
CA PHE A 66 1.54 -0.38 -7.15
C PHE A 66 2.26 -1.51 -6.40
N LEU A 67 1.48 -2.46 -5.89
CA LEU A 67 2.01 -3.64 -5.20
C LEU A 67 1.88 -4.86 -6.12
N SER A 68 2.92 -5.16 -6.92
CA SER A 68 2.91 -6.31 -7.83
C SER A 68 2.95 -7.65 -7.10
N CYS A 69 3.51 -7.68 -5.89
CA CYS A 69 3.48 -8.83 -4.97
C CYS A 69 2.27 -8.74 -4.03
N GLY A 70 1.05 -8.96 -4.59
CA GLY A 70 -0.22 -8.75 -3.87
C GLY A 70 -0.37 -9.53 -2.57
N HIS A 71 0.39 -10.60 -2.37
CA HIS A 71 0.44 -11.35 -1.12
C HIS A 71 1.04 -10.54 0.05
N GLU A 72 1.76 -9.45 -0.22
CA GLU A 72 2.21 -8.49 0.79
C GLU A 72 1.13 -7.46 1.18
N SER A 73 -0.13 -7.77 0.93
CA SER A 73 -1.29 -6.93 1.30
C SER A 73 -1.28 -6.44 2.75
N PRO A 74 -0.83 -7.20 3.79
CA PRO A 74 -0.76 -6.69 5.15
C PRO A 74 0.14 -5.46 5.28
N LEU A 75 1.27 -5.43 4.56
CA LEU A 75 2.16 -4.28 4.51
C LEU A 75 1.46 -3.07 3.89
N LEU A 76 0.86 -3.24 2.71
CA LEU A 76 0.15 -2.17 2.02
C LEU A 76 -0.96 -1.58 2.89
N TYR A 77 -1.80 -2.43 3.49
CA TYR A 77 -2.92 -1.97 4.30
C TYR A 77 -2.44 -1.22 5.56
N SER A 78 -1.40 -1.68 6.22
CA SER A 78 -0.84 -0.96 7.35
C SER A 78 -0.26 0.39 6.94
N ALA A 79 0.48 0.47 5.83
CA ALA A 79 1.02 1.72 5.30
C ALA A 79 -0.09 2.71 4.94
N LEU A 80 -1.14 2.27 4.25
CA LEU A 80 -2.31 3.09 3.90
C LEU A 80 -3.04 3.60 5.14
N ALA A 81 -3.38 2.73 6.10
CA ALA A 81 -4.07 3.12 7.32
C ALA A 81 -3.26 4.13 8.13
N ARG A 82 -1.95 3.90 8.31
CA ARG A 82 -1.08 4.79 9.06
C ARG A 82 -0.76 6.10 8.35
N SER A 83 -0.87 6.15 7.05
CA SER A 83 -0.80 7.41 6.28
C SER A 83 -2.15 8.12 6.14
N GLY A 84 -3.24 7.58 6.71
CA GLY A 84 -4.51 8.28 6.87
C GLY A 84 -5.56 8.00 5.79
N TYR A 85 -5.39 6.98 4.94
CA TYR A 85 -6.39 6.61 3.93
C TYR A 85 -7.66 6.02 4.53
N PHE A 86 -7.54 5.31 5.66
CA PHE A 86 -8.66 4.75 6.42
C PHE A 86 -8.26 4.52 7.88
N PRO A 87 -9.22 4.29 8.80
CA PRO A 87 -8.91 4.11 10.22
C PRO A 87 -8.04 2.87 10.49
N VAL A 88 -7.02 3.01 11.34
CA VAL A 88 -6.12 1.90 11.75
C VAL A 88 -6.92 0.74 12.38
N SER A 89 -8.03 1.03 13.05
CA SER A 89 -8.91 0.00 13.63
C SER A 89 -9.48 -0.98 12.60
N GLU A 90 -9.60 -0.56 11.33
CA GLU A 90 -10.08 -1.43 10.25
C GLU A 90 -9.12 -2.58 9.95
N LEU A 91 -7.83 -2.45 10.28
CA LEU A 91 -6.84 -3.53 10.13
C LEU A 91 -7.26 -4.84 10.84
N ALA A 92 -8.06 -4.74 11.91
CA ALA A 92 -8.62 -5.89 12.62
C ALA A 92 -9.61 -6.72 11.78
N THR A 93 -10.02 -6.22 10.62
CA THR A 93 -10.94 -6.92 9.71
C THR A 93 -10.22 -7.69 8.59
N PHE A 94 -8.89 -7.70 8.57
CA PHE A 94 -8.10 -8.36 7.54
C PHE A 94 -8.57 -9.81 7.29
N ARG A 95 -8.85 -10.14 6.03
CA ARG A 95 -9.36 -11.46 5.56
C ARG A 95 -10.69 -11.93 6.17
N LYS A 96 -11.43 -11.05 6.85
CA LYS A 96 -12.80 -11.40 7.29
C LYS A 96 -13.78 -11.27 6.13
N ILE A 97 -14.82 -12.09 6.15
CA ILE A 97 -15.91 -12.01 5.16
C ILE A 97 -16.54 -10.63 5.21
N GLY A 98 -16.71 -10.00 4.04
CA GLY A 98 -17.26 -8.67 3.90
C GLY A 98 -16.28 -7.52 4.19
N SER A 99 -15.04 -7.81 4.60
CA SER A 99 -14.02 -6.79 4.78
C SER A 99 -13.48 -6.28 3.43
N ARG A 100 -13.11 -4.99 3.39
CA ARG A 100 -12.35 -4.42 2.25
C ARG A 100 -10.89 -4.88 2.21
N LEU A 101 -10.38 -5.37 3.34
CA LEU A 101 -8.99 -5.80 3.50
C LEU A 101 -8.84 -7.28 3.13
N GLN A 102 -8.91 -7.55 1.85
CA GLN A 102 -8.81 -8.87 1.29
C GLN A 102 -7.38 -9.44 1.39
N GLY A 103 -7.21 -10.76 1.21
CA GLY A 103 -5.90 -11.41 1.24
C GLY A 103 -4.93 -10.93 0.17
N HIS A 104 -5.46 -10.41 -0.93
CA HIS A 104 -4.77 -9.68 -1.98
C HIS A 104 -5.56 -8.40 -2.26
N PRO A 105 -4.93 -7.26 -2.57
CA PRO A 105 -5.65 -6.03 -2.86
C PRO A 105 -6.58 -6.21 -4.06
N ALA A 106 -7.78 -5.66 -3.95
CA ALA A 106 -8.80 -5.72 -4.99
C ALA A 106 -9.45 -4.34 -5.18
N THR A 107 -9.73 -3.99 -6.43
CA THR A 107 -10.26 -2.66 -6.78
C THR A 107 -11.76 -2.52 -6.56
N ASP A 108 -12.50 -3.63 -6.58
CA ASP A 108 -13.94 -3.69 -6.33
C ASP A 108 -14.32 -3.40 -4.87
N THR A 109 -13.36 -3.56 -3.95
CA THR A 109 -13.55 -3.20 -2.52
C THR A 109 -13.59 -1.69 -2.26
N ASN A 110 -13.26 -0.86 -3.25
CA ASN A 110 -13.17 0.59 -3.14
C ASN A 110 -12.31 1.09 -1.98
N LEU A 111 -11.24 0.36 -1.65
CA LEU A 111 -10.30 0.78 -0.62
C LEU A 111 -9.43 1.94 -1.15
N PRO A 112 -9.44 3.11 -0.47
CA PRO A 112 -8.60 4.23 -0.87
C PRO A 112 -7.10 3.86 -0.85
N GLY A 113 -6.36 4.32 -1.87
CA GLY A 113 -4.92 4.03 -2.02
C GLY A 113 -4.62 2.75 -2.81
N VAL A 114 -5.63 1.95 -3.17
CA VAL A 114 -5.48 0.75 -4.00
C VAL A 114 -5.84 1.08 -5.45
N PHE A 115 -4.86 1.04 -6.34
CA PHE A 115 -5.02 1.39 -7.75
C PHE A 115 -5.27 0.17 -8.65
N GLU A 116 -4.84 -1.02 -8.22
CA GLU A 116 -4.97 -2.26 -8.99
C GLU A 116 -5.40 -3.44 -8.11
N ALA A 117 -6.01 -4.42 -8.71
CA ALA A 117 -6.15 -5.75 -8.13
C ALA A 117 -4.85 -6.51 -8.40
N SER A 118 -4.19 -7.01 -7.36
CA SER A 118 -2.94 -7.72 -7.48
C SER A 118 -3.01 -9.13 -6.88
N GLY A 119 -2.18 -10.03 -7.40
CA GLY A 119 -2.17 -11.44 -7.00
C GLY A 119 -1.38 -12.28 -8.00
N SER A 120 -1.50 -11.99 -9.28
CA SER A 120 -0.67 -12.57 -10.33
C SER A 120 0.68 -11.84 -10.33
N LEU A 121 1.73 -12.53 -9.84
CA LEU A 121 3.07 -11.97 -9.71
C LEU A 121 3.62 -11.48 -11.05
N GLY A 122 4.17 -10.26 -11.06
CA GLY A 122 4.74 -9.62 -12.25
C GLY A 122 3.75 -8.76 -13.06
N GLN A 123 2.44 -8.99 -12.97
CA GLN A 123 1.46 -8.18 -13.72
C GLN A 123 1.44 -6.71 -13.26
N GLY A 124 1.56 -6.45 -11.96
CA GLY A 124 1.54 -5.10 -11.42
C GLY A 124 2.61 -4.19 -12.00
N LEU A 125 3.77 -4.73 -12.38
CA LEU A 125 4.80 -3.95 -13.05
C LEU A 125 4.31 -3.40 -14.41
N SER A 126 3.63 -4.22 -15.20
CA SER A 126 3.08 -3.79 -16.50
C SER A 126 1.98 -2.73 -16.32
N VAL A 127 1.12 -2.89 -15.31
CA VAL A 127 0.10 -1.88 -14.96
C VAL A 127 0.74 -0.58 -14.52
N ALA A 128 1.77 -0.64 -13.67
CA ALA A 128 2.52 0.54 -13.23
C ALA A 128 3.20 1.27 -14.39
N VAL A 129 3.78 0.54 -15.35
CA VAL A 129 4.35 1.12 -16.57
C VAL A 129 3.28 1.84 -17.39
N GLY A 130 2.09 1.23 -17.55
CA GLY A 130 0.95 1.87 -18.21
C GLY A 130 0.52 3.17 -17.51
N ALA A 131 0.42 3.15 -16.17
CA ALA A 131 0.12 4.34 -15.38
C ALA A 131 1.19 5.44 -15.55
N ALA A 132 2.47 5.07 -15.54
CA ALA A 132 3.58 6.01 -15.74
C ALA A 132 3.55 6.64 -17.15
N LEU A 133 3.24 5.86 -18.18
CA LEU A 133 3.06 6.38 -19.54
C LEU A 133 1.85 7.32 -19.62
N GLY A 134 0.72 6.97 -18.97
CA GLY A 134 -0.45 7.84 -18.86
C GLY A 134 -0.12 9.18 -18.24
N LYS A 135 0.63 9.20 -17.12
CA LYS A 135 1.12 10.44 -16.50
C LYS A 135 2.01 11.25 -17.44
N LYS A 136 2.92 10.58 -18.14
CA LYS A 136 3.80 11.26 -19.13
C LYS A 136 3.01 11.90 -20.27
N ILE A 137 2.03 11.21 -20.82
CA ILE A 137 1.17 11.72 -21.92
C ILE A 137 0.32 12.90 -21.43
N SER A 138 -0.24 12.81 -20.23
CA SER A 138 -1.05 13.89 -19.62
C SER A 138 -0.22 15.02 -19.04
N LYS A 139 1.11 14.99 -19.14
CA LYS A 139 2.06 15.94 -18.56
C LYS A 139 1.91 16.11 -17.04
N ASP A 140 1.46 15.03 -16.34
CA ASP A 140 1.43 14.98 -14.88
C ASP A 140 2.86 14.72 -14.35
N PRO A 141 3.47 15.63 -13.56
CA PRO A 141 4.84 15.48 -13.09
C PRO A 141 5.02 14.46 -11.97
N ASN A 142 3.93 13.90 -11.46
CA ASN A 142 3.96 12.94 -10.36
C ASN A 142 4.48 11.57 -10.81
N LYS A 143 4.99 10.80 -9.87
CA LYS A 143 5.70 9.56 -10.12
C LYS A 143 4.83 8.33 -9.89
N VAL A 144 5.25 7.22 -10.47
CA VAL A 144 4.70 5.89 -10.21
C VAL A 144 5.80 5.04 -9.60
N TYR A 145 5.47 4.40 -8.48
CA TYR A 145 6.32 3.46 -7.76
C TYR A 145 5.70 2.07 -7.86
N CYS A 146 6.51 1.05 -8.03
CA CYS A 146 6.07 -0.33 -8.06
C CYS A 146 6.99 -1.20 -7.21
N LEU A 147 6.41 -1.99 -6.31
CA LEU A 147 7.12 -3.03 -5.56
C LEU A 147 6.85 -4.38 -6.26
N VAL A 148 7.95 -5.06 -6.65
CA VAL A 148 7.93 -6.35 -7.35
C VAL A 148 8.67 -7.42 -6.55
#